data_ae63c2058fcbf6b17592d25d981b0d31
#
_entry.id   ae63c2058fcbf6b17592d25d981b0d31
#
_cell.length_a   1.000
_cell.length_b   1.000
_cell.length_c   1.000
_cell.angle_alpha   90.00
_cell.angle_beta   90.00
_cell.angle_gamma   90.00
#
_symmetry.space_group_name_H-M   'P 1'
#
loop_
_entity.id
_entity.type
_entity.pdbx_description
1 polymer ?
#
loop_
_entity_poly.entity_id
_entity_poly.type
_entity_poly.pdbx_seq_one_letter_code
_entity_poly.pdbx_strand_id
1 'polypeptide(L)'
;SPGRLEAPSPFLSMFDAHVVGQVIRSDEGFSLERLVLPLKAKDGRIGAWCVAMPFLRPSDVPRIEDATEPYAEGIEALYRQAIEHAKAKREAGQALIALGHCHLTGGKASEDSERRIVIGGAEALSAEMFDDSVTYVALGHLHLSQEIGGDSTRRYSGSPLPLSFSEIDYPHQVVIVDFDGEVLSRISEHKVPQSVELLRVPSSPATLDVVLAALSDLDLPERHEAEWPYLQVRVHLTEPEPSLRVQIEAALQGKPVRLARIETSYVRG
;
A
#
# COMPACT_ATOMS: atom_id res chain seq x y z
N SER A 1 -8.24 -13.79 2.56
CA SER A 1 -7.74 -14.89 1.70
C SER A 1 -8.02 -14.54 0.23
N PRO A 2 -7.23 -15.01 -0.74
CA PRO A 2 -7.44 -14.74 -2.18
C PRO A 2 -8.84 -15.06 -2.67
N GLY A 3 -9.41 -16.21 -2.28
CA GLY A 3 -10.76 -16.57 -2.64
C GLY A 3 -11.85 -15.61 -2.16
N ARG A 4 -11.63 -14.90 -1.03
CA ARG A 4 -12.55 -13.84 -0.60
C ARG A 4 -12.45 -12.58 -1.46
N LEU A 5 -11.27 -12.27 -1.99
CA LEU A 5 -11.06 -11.14 -2.90
C LEU A 5 -11.73 -11.42 -4.24
N GLU A 6 -11.65 -12.65 -4.74
CA GLU A 6 -12.25 -13.05 -6.03
C GLU A 6 -13.75 -13.37 -5.95
N ALA A 7 -14.31 -13.59 -4.75
CA ALA A 7 -15.72 -13.92 -4.58
C ALA A 7 -16.70 -12.97 -5.30
N PRO A 8 -16.50 -11.64 -5.33
CA PRO A 8 -17.37 -10.73 -6.05
C PRO A 8 -17.10 -10.66 -7.56
N SER A 9 -16.07 -11.33 -8.10
CA SER A 9 -15.67 -11.25 -9.51
C SER A 9 -16.83 -11.49 -10.52
N PRO A 10 -17.76 -12.46 -10.31
CA PRO A 10 -18.86 -12.65 -11.23
C PRO A 10 -19.78 -11.43 -11.38
N PHE A 11 -19.93 -10.64 -10.30
CA PHE A 11 -20.70 -9.39 -10.34
C PHE A 11 -19.90 -8.25 -10.93
N LEU A 12 -18.60 -8.16 -10.58
CA LEU A 12 -17.72 -7.09 -11.03
C LEU A 12 -17.43 -7.18 -12.52
N SER A 13 -17.37 -8.39 -13.08
CA SER A 13 -17.20 -8.57 -14.53
C SER A 13 -18.33 -7.97 -15.38
N MET A 14 -19.54 -7.81 -14.81
CA MET A 14 -20.66 -7.12 -15.48
C MET A 14 -20.38 -5.62 -15.67
N PHE A 15 -19.45 -5.06 -14.92
CA PHE A 15 -19.01 -3.67 -15.00
C PHE A 15 -17.61 -3.53 -15.64
N ASP A 16 -17.14 -4.56 -16.33
CA ASP A 16 -15.79 -4.63 -16.91
C ASP A 16 -14.67 -4.44 -15.85
N ALA A 17 -14.97 -4.83 -14.60
CA ALA A 17 -14.04 -4.77 -13.49
C ALA A 17 -13.45 -6.16 -13.20
N HIS A 18 -12.13 -6.24 -13.15
CA HIS A 18 -11.40 -7.48 -12.96
C HIS A 18 -10.74 -7.52 -11.58
N VAL A 19 -10.85 -8.66 -10.91
CA VAL A 19 -10.16 -8.93 -9.64
C VAL A 19 -9.27 -10.14 -9.80
N VAL A 20 -7.97 -9.92 -9.64
CA VAL A 20 -6.96 -10.99 -9.66
C VAL A 20 -6.39 -11.14 -8.26
N GLY A 21 -6.92 -12.09 -7.49
CA GLY A 21 -6.55 -12.31 -6.10
C GLY A 21 -5.55 -13.45 -5.89
N GLN A 22 -5.33 -14.28 -6.91
CA GLN A 22 -4.43 -15.43 -6.83
C GLN A 22 -3.89 -15.82 -8.20
N VAL A 23 -2.75 -16.50 -8.16
CA VAL A 23 -2.18 -17.20 -9.32
C VAL A 23 -2.76 -18.61 -9.38
N ILE A 24 -3.23 -19.02 -10.55
CA ILE A 24 -3.71 -20.38 -10.78
C ILE A 24 -2.62 -21.18 -11.48
N ARG A 25 -2.37 -22.38 -10.94
CA ARG A 25 -1.44 -23.34 -11.51
C ARG A 25 -2.23 -24.54 -12.06
N SER A 26 -1.91 -24.94 -13.27
CA SER A 26 -2.37 -26.16 -13.93
C SER A 26 -1.21 -27.12 -14.14
N ASP A 27 -1.49 -28.29 -14.71
CA ASP A 27 -0.46 -29.26 -15.11
C ASP A 27 0.48 -28.72 -16.19
N GLU A 28 0.00 -27.74 -16.98
CA GLU A 28 0.77 -27.06 -18.04
C GLU A 28 1.59 -25.85 -17.55
N GLY A 29 1.47 -25.50 -16.26
CA GLY A 29 2.16 -24.36 -15.65
C GLY A 29 1.21 -23.29 -15.08
N PHE A 30 1.63 -22.02 -15.10
CA PHE A 30 0.83 -20.91 -14.58
C PHE A 30 -0.16 -20.39 -15.62
N SER A 31 -1.40 -20.12 -15.21
CA SER A 31 -2.43 -19.54 -16.07
C SER A 31 -2.16 -18.04 -16.30
N LEU A 32 -1.27 -17.71 -17.24
CA LEU A 32 -0.87 -16.34 -17.56
C LEU A 32 -2.02 -15.52 -18.14
N GLU A 33 -2.99 -16.18 -18.82
CA GLU A 33 -4.19 -15.52 -19.35
C GLU A 33 -5.00 -14.78 -18.27
N ARG A 34 -4.98 -15.28 -17.03
CA ARG A 34 -5.67 -14.64 -15.91
C ARG A 34 -4.90 -13.47 -15.32
N LEU A 35 -3.61 -13.41 -15.56
CA LEU A 35 -2.73 -12.36 -15.07
C LEU A 35 -2.56 -11.22 -16.07
N VAL A 36 -2.91 -11.43 -17.35
CA VAL A 36 -2.70 -10.46 -18.42
C VAL A 36 -4.04 -10.02 -18.98
N LEU A 37 -4.42 -8.79 -18.65
CA LEU A 37 -5.75 -8.24 -18.92
C LEU A 37 -5.69 -7.13 -19.97
N PRO A 38 -6.63 -7.11 -20.95
CA PRO A 38 -6.76 -5.98 -21.84
C PRO A 38 -7.41 -4.80 -21.13
N LEU A 39 -6.85 -3.60 -21.32
CA LEU A 39 -7.46 -2.35 -20.87
C LEU A 39 -8.05 -1.62 -22.08
N LYS A 40 -9.34 -1.34 -22.01
CA LYS A 40 -10.06 -0.67 -23.11
C LYS A 40 -9.96 0.84 -22.98
N ALA A 41 -9.70 1.50 -24.08
CA ALA A 41 -9.84 2.93 -24.23
C ALA A 41 -11.34 3.34 -24.31
N LYS A 42 -11.62 4.63 -24.28
CA LYS A 42 -13.01 5.16 -24.34
C LYS A 42 -13.78 4.75 -25.60
N ASP A 43 -13.08 4.46 -26.68
CA ASP A 43 -13.66 4.01 -27.95
C ASP A 43 -13.89 2.49 -28.02
N GLY A 44 -13.62 1.77 -26.92
CA GLY A 44 -13.80 0.33 -26.79
C GLY A 44 -12.64 -0.53 -27.33
N ARG A 45 -11.66 0.07 -28.01
CA ARG A 45 -10.45 -0.64 -28.47
C ARG A 45 -9.51 -0.92 -27.30
N ILE A 46 -8.71 -1.97 -27.41
CA ILE A 46 -7.64 -2.24 -26.44
C ILE A 46 -6.57 -1.15 -26.59
N GLY A 47 -6.39 -0.34 -25.56
CA GLY A 47 -5.38 0.72 -25.51
C GLY A 47 -4.11 0.30 -24.77
N ALA A 48 -4.21 -0.70 -23.88
CA ALA A 48 -3.07 -1.21 -23.13
C ALA A 48 -3.29 -2.67 -22.72
N TRP A 49 -2.20 -3.34 -22.36
CA TRP A 49 -2.20 -4.62 -21.69
C TRP A 49 -1.68 -4.44 -20.25
N CYS A 50 -2.32 -5.10 -19.31
CA CYS A 50 -2.00 -5.00 -17.89
C CYS A 50 -1.59 -6.36 -17.34
N VAL A 51 -0.36 -6.46 -16.84
CA VAL A 51 0.07 -7.57 -16.00
C VAL A 51 -0.44 -7.32 -14.59
N ALA A 52 -1.54 -7.98 -14.20
CA ALA A 52 -2.19 -7.80 -12.91
C ALA A 52 -1.68 -8.85 -11.91
N MET A 53 -0.50 -8.62 -11.35
CA MET A 53 0.13 -9.56 -10.42
C MET A 53 -0.41 -9.37 -9.00
N PRO A 54 -1.07 -10.40 -8.40
CA PRO A 54 -1.53 -10.34 -7.02
C PRO A 54 -0.36 -10.43 -6.03
N PHE A 55 -0.66 -10.31 -4.73
CA PHE A 55 0.30 -10.71 -3.70
C PHE A 55 0.66 -12.19 -3.88
N LEU A 56 1.94 -12.47 -4.05
CA LEU A 56 2.46 -13.81 -4.25
C LEU A 56 2.90 -14.42 -2.92
N ARG A 57 2.67 -15.72 -2.76
CA ARG A 57 3.20 -16.52 -1.65
C ARG A 57 4.27 -17.46 -2.20
N PRO A 58 5.09 -18.08 -1.35
CA PRO A 58 6.08 -19.06 -1.82
C PRO A 58 5.51 -20.21 -2.65
N SER A 59 4.24 -20.60 -2.40
CA SER A 59 3.52 -21.62 -3.19
C SER A 59 3.05 -21.13 -4.55
N ASP A 60 2.99 -19.82 -4.76
CA ASP A 60 2.39 -19.20 -5.94
C ASP A 60 3.43 -18.90 -7.03
N VAL A 61 4.70 -19.19 -6.76
CA VAL A 61 5.82 -18.90 -7.69
C VAL A 61 6.48 -20.18 -8.19
N PRO A 62 7.13 -20.16 -9.37
CA PRO A 62 7.90 -21.29 -9.87
C PRO A 62 9.07 -21.61 -8.92
N ARG A 63 9.41 -22.87 -8.83
CA ARG A 63 10.65 -23.30 -8.17
C ARG A 63 11.79 -23.14 -9.15
N ILE A 64 12.82 -22.42 -8.72
CA ILE A 64 14.06 -22.24 -9.48
C ILE A 64 15.10 -23.17 -8.87
N GLU A 65 15.62 -24.10 -9.67
CA GLU A 65 16.70 -25.00 -9.23
C GLU A 65 17.98 -24.18 -9.01
N ASP A 66 18.73 -24.53 -7.97
CA ASP A 66 19.98 -23.88 -7.58
C ASP A 66 19.89 -22.35 -7.28
N ALA A 67 18.68 -21.84 -7.01
CA ALA A 67 18.47 -20.46 -6.68
C ALA A 67 19.09 -20.09 -5.32
N THR A 68 19.73 -18.92 -5.26
CA THR A 68 20.24 -18.35 -4.00
C THR A 68 19.09 -17.86 -3.13
N GLU A 69 18.10 -17.19 -3.76
CA GLU A 69 16.89 -16.68 -3.14
C GLU A 69 15.64 -17.21 -3.88
N PRO A 70 15.26 -18.46 -3.66
CA PRO A 70 14.25 -19.17 -4.48
C PRO A 70 12.91 -18.45 -4.60
N TYR A 71 12.50 -17.72 -3.55
CA TYR A 71 11.24 -17.01 -3.56
C TYR A 71 11.32 -15.71 -4.40
N ALA A 72 12.35 -14.90 -4.22
CA ALA A 72 12.56 -13.68 -4.99
C ALA A 72 12.75 -14.00 -6.48
N GLU A 73 13.62 -14.95 -6.79
CA GLU A 73 13.88 -15.41 -8.17
C GLU A 73 12.62 -16.02 -8.81
N GLY A 74 11.80 -16.72 -8.00
CA GLY A 74 10.51 -17.24 -8.43
C GLY A 74 9.50 -16.13 -8.77
N ILE A 75 9.45 -15.05 -7.99
CA ILE A 75 8.63 -13.88 -8.29
C ILE A 75 9.07 -13.24 -9.60
N GLU A 76 10.36 -12.97 -9.73
CA GLU A 76 10.94 -12.38 -10.95
C GLU A 76 10.67 -13.23 -12.19
N ALA A 77 10.81 -14.54 -12.08
CA ALA A 77 10.52 -15.46 -13.18
C ALA A 77 9.04 -15.44 -13.59
N LEU A 78 8.11 -15.35 -12.62
CA LEU A 78 6.68 -15.26 -12.92
C LEU A 78 6.32 -13.93 -13.58
N TYR A 79 6.87 -12.80 -13.10
CA TYR A 79 6.69 -11.50 -13.76
C TYR A 79 7.22 -11.52 -15.20
N ARG A 80 8.42 -12.06 -15.41
CA ARG A 80 9.01 -12.19 -16.75
C ARG A 80 8.10 -13.00 -17.68
N GLN A 81 7.57 -14.15 -17.24
CA GLN A 81 6.63 -14.94 -18.02
C GLN A 81 5.36 -14.16 -18.37
N ALA A 82 4.78 -13.44 -17.41
CA ALA A 82 3.57 -12.66 -17.62
C ALA A 82 3.81 -11.45 -18.56
N ILE A 83 4.95 -10.78 -18.42
CA ILE A 83 5.37 -9.68 -19.31
C ILE A 83 5.56 -10.18 -20.74
N GLU A 84 6.27 -11.29 -20.94
CA GLU A 84 6.45 -11.88 -22.27
C GLU A 84 5.11 -12.32 -22.88
N HIS A 85 4.21 -12.88 -22.07
CA HIS A 85 2.87 -13.22 -22.54
C HIS A 85 2.05 -11.98 -22.96
N ALA A 86 2.16 -10.88 -22.22
CA ALA A 86 1.53 -9.61 -22.56
C ALA A 86 2.13 -9.00 -23.84
N LYS A 87 3.47 -9.04 -24.00
CA LYS A 87 4.17 -8.59 -25.21
C LYS A 87 3.72 -9.35 -26.44
N ALA A 88 3.49 -10.66 -26.33
CA ALA A 88 3.02 -11.47 -27.45
C ALA A 88 1.58 -11.12 -27.90
N LYS A 89 0.78 -10.51 -27.01
CA LYS A 89 -0.59 -10.05 -27.32
C LYS A 89 -0.65 -8.59 -27.79
N ARG A 90 0.37 -7.81 -27.44
CA ARG A 90 0.42 -6.37 -27.66
C ARG A 90 0.62 -6.03 -29.13
N GLU A 91 -0.17 -5.10 -29.64
CA GLU A 91 -0.02 -4.48 -30.94
C GLU A 91 0.68 -3.12 -30.82
N ALA A 92 1.16 -2.59 -31.94
CA ALA A 92 1.77 -1.24 -32.00
C ALA A 92 0.76 -0.18 -31.51
N GLY A 93 1.24 0.77 -30.71
CA GLY A 93 0.41 1.83 -30.13
C GLY A 93 -0.36 1.42 -28.88
N GLN A 94 -0.15 0.22 -28.33
CA GLN A 94 -0.72 -0.21 -27.06
C GLN A 94 0.34 -0.16 -25.97
N ALA A 95 0.02 0.46 -24.82
CA ALA A 95 0.92 0.49 -23.66
C ALA A 95 0.98 -0.87 -22.94
N LEU A 96 2.06 -1.14 -22.24
CA LEU A 96 2.19 -2.27 -21.31
C LEU A 96 2.36 -1.74 -19.90
N ILE A 97 1.46 -2.16 -19.01
CA ILE A 97 1.40 -1.74 -17.61
C ILE A 97 1.58 -2.98 -16.73
N ALA A 98 2.32 -2.85 -15.65
CA ALA A 98 2.39 -3.88 -14.62
C ALA A 98 1.81 -3.38 -13.29
N LEU A 99 1.05 -4.23 -12.63
CA LEU A 99 0.62 -4.04 -11.25
C LEU A 99 1.37 -5.03 -10.35
N GLY A 100 1.65 -4.64 -9.11
CA GLY A 100 2.27 -5.52 -8.15
C GLY A 100 1.95 -5.16 -6.71
N HIS A 101 1.94 -6.19 -5.84
CA HIS A 101 1.84 -6.01 -4.40
C HIS A 101 3.06 -6.62 -3.73
N CYS A 102 4.14 -5.89 -3.74
CA CYS A 102 5.47 -6.34 -3.31
C CYS A 102 6.31 -5.18 -2.78
N HIS A 103 7.40 -5.49 -2.08
CA HIS A 103 8.39 -4.53 -1.64
C HIS A 103 9.57 -4.52 -2.63
N LEU A 104 9.84 -3.37 -3.23
CA LEU A 104 11.02 -3.18 -4.07
C LEU A 104 12.18 -2.55 -3.29
N THR A 105 13.39 -2.89 -3.66
CA THR A 105 14.62 -2.30 -3.11
C THR A 105 14.59 -0.77 -3.27
N GLY A 106 14.91 -0.08 -2.18
CA GLY A 106 14.86 1.39 -2.11
C GLY A 106 13.50 1.96 -1.67
N GLY A 107 12.46 1.12 -1.57
CA GLY A 107 11.19 1.52 -0.98
C GLY A 107 11.29 1.71 0.54
N LYS A 108 10.62 2.75 1.05
CA LYS A 108 10.54 3.06 2.49
C LYS A 108 9.24 2.50 3.05
N ALA A 109 9.34 1.60 4.02
CA ALA A 109 8.22 1.02 4.73
C ALA A 109 7.85 1.85 5.98
N SER A 110 6.57 1.83 6.37
CA SER A 110 6.10 2.39 7.64
C SER A 110 6.35 1.42 8.79
N GLU A 111 6.64 1.94 9.97
CA GLU A 111 7.02 1.08 11.11
C GLU A 111 5.84 0.24 11.67
N ASP A 112 4.60 0.76 11.63
CA ASP A 112 3.46 0.18 12.36
C ASP A 112 2.35 -0.43 11.47
N SER A 113 2.34 -0.18 10.18
CA SER A 113 1.18 -0.48 9.32
C SER A 113 1.43 -1.53 8.26
N GLU A 114 2.65 -1.65 7.76
CA GLU A 114 2.98 -2.65 6.76
C GLU A 114 3.51 -3.92 7.41
N ARG A 115 3.02 -5.05 6.94
CA ARG A 115 3.60 -6.34 7.31
C ARG A 115 4.92 -6.49 6.57
N ARG A 116 6.01 -6.71 7.30
CA ARG A 116 7.26 -7.11 6.66
C ARG A 116 7.03 -8.39 5.85
N ILE A 117 7.26 -8.31 4.55
CA ILE A 117 7.26 -9.47 3.68
C ILE A 117 8.67 -10.09 3.77
N VAL A 118 8.94 -10.77 4.88
CA VAL A 118 10.19 -11.54 5.05
C VAL A 118 9.86 -13.00 4.78
N ILE A 119 10.19 -13.48 3.60
CA ILE A 119 10.01 -14.89 3.26
C ILE A 119 11.32 -15.35 2.60
N GLY A 120 12.02 -16.25 3.30
CA GLY A 120 13.22 -16.89 2.77
C GLY A 120 14.49 -16.01 2.70
N GLY A 121 14.51 -14.87 3.43
CA GLY A 121 15.69 -14.01 3.51
C GLY A 121 15.67 -12.77 2.62
N ALA A 122 14.89 -12.74 1.54
CA ALA A 122 14.74 -11.56 0.71
C ALA A 122 13.67 -10.62 1.30
N GLU A 123 14.07 -9.42 1.69
CA GLU A 123 13.15 -8.38 2.18
C GLU A 123 12.59 -7.52 1.05
N ALA A 124 13.27 -7.45 -0.10
CA ALA A 124 12.90 -6.59 -1.22
C ALA A 124 13.34 -7.18 -2.56
N LEU A 125 12.56 -6.92 -3.61
CA LEU A 125 12.81 -7.36 -4.98
C LEU A 125 13.53 -6.26 -5.78
N SER A 126 14.25 -6.64 -6.84
CA SER A 126 14.84 -5.67 -7.75
C SER A 126 13.78 -5.05 -8.68
N ALA A 127 13.84 -3.72 -8.87
CA ALA A 127 13.03 -3.05 -9.88
C ALA A 127 13.40 -3.45 -11.31
N GLU A 128 14.59 -4.04 -11.51
CA GLU A 128 15.07 -4.52 -12.82
C GLU A 128 14.26 -5.71 -13.36
N MET A 129 13.40 -6.34 -12.52
CA MET A 129 12.48 -7.38 -12.99
C MET A 129 11.44 -6.84 -14.00
N PHE A 130 11.24 -5.53 -14.05
CA PHE A 130 10.41 -4.86 -15.04
C PHE A 130 11.30 -4.30 -16.15
N ASP A 131 11.27 -4.95 -17.29
CA ASP A 131 12.06 -4.52 -18.46
C ASP A 131 11.51 -3.21 -19.09
N ASP A 132 12.27 -2.64 -20.01
CA ASP A 132 11.94 -1.36 -20.65
C ASP A 132 10.65 -1.39 -21.50
N SER A 133 10.11 -2.57 -21.78
CA SER A 133 8.82 -2.70 -22.48
C SER A 133 7.62 -2.33 -21.60
N VAL A 134 7.80 -2.34 -20.28
CA VAL A 134 6.76 -1.96 -19.31
C VAL A 134 6.79 -0.43 -19.16
N THR A 135 5.78 0.21 -19.71
CA THR A 135 5.66 1.68 -19.74
C THR A 135 5.39 2.27 -18.33
N TYR A 136 4.64 1.56 -17.49
CA TYR A 136 4.33 2.00 -16.13
C TYR A 136 4.15 0.82 -15.17
N VAL A 137 4.67 0.96 -13.96
CA VAL A 137 4.52 -0.02 -12.88
C VAL A 137 3.80 0.61 -11.69
N ALA A 138 2.57 0.17 -11.44
CA ALA A 138 1.76 0.58 -10.30
C ALA A 138 1.92 -0.41 -9.14
N LEU A 139 2.56 0.03 -8.07
CA LEU A 139 2.90 -0.80 -6.92
C LEU A 139 1.95 -0.54 -5.75
N GLY A 140 1.54 -1.60 -5.09
CA GLY A 140 0.90 -1.62 -3.78
C GLY A 140 1.80 -2.26 -2.73
N HIS A 141 1.39 -2.26 -1.49
CA HIS A 141 2.04 -2.71 -0.28
C HIS A 141 2.57 -1.56 0.58
N LEU A 142 3.45 -0.71 0.06
CA LEU A 142 3.97 0.43 0.82
C LEU A 142 2.95 1.57 0.86
N HIS A 143 2.67 2.07 2.06
CA HIS A 143 1.65 3.09 2.29
C HIS A 143 2.14 4.51 2.04
N LEU A 144 3.46 4.73 2.08
CA LEU A 144 4.06 5.99 1.66
C LEU A 144 4.08 6.08 0.13
N SER A 145 3.45 7.13 -0.42
CA SER A 145 3.58 7.43 -1.85
C SER A 145 5.03 7.76 -2.19
N GLN A 146 5.61 7.03 -3.13
CA GLN A 146 7.04 7.17 -3.46
C GLN A 146 7.39 6.57 -4.83
N GLU A 147 8.42 7.13 -5.44
CA GLU A 147 9.07 6.60 -6.64
C GLU A 147 10.20 5.65 -6.24
N ILE A 148 10.47 4.65 -7.04
CA ILE A 148 11.57 3.71 -6.83
C ILE A 148 12.76 4.13 -7.67
N GLY A 149 13.90 4.36 -7.01
CA GLY A 149 15.14 4.77 -7.69
C GLY A 149 15.06 6.13 -8.40
N GLY A 150 14.06 6.97 -8.07
CA GLY A 150 13.81 8.24 -8.76
C GLY A 150 13.15 8.08 -10.14
N ASP A 151 12.64 6.90 -10.46
CA ASP A 151 11.88 6.63 -11.68
C ASP A 151 10.37 6.83 -11.41
N SER A 152 9.80 7.90 -11.97
CA SER A 152 8.39 8.23 -11.81
C SER A 152 7.45 7.19 -12.43
N THR A 153 7.95 6.33 -13.32
CA THR A 153 7.19 5.26 -13.96
C THR A 153 7.14 3.98 -13.13
N ARG A 154 7.92 3.87 -12.06
CA ARG A 154 7.95 2.76 -11.09
C ARG A 154 7.65 3.30 -9.70
N ARG A 155 6.38 3.21 -9.28
CA ARG A 155 6.00 3.89 -8.05
C ARG A 155 4.90 3.21 -7.25
N TYR A 156 4.87 3.52 -5.96
CA TYR A 156 3.76 3.30 -5.06
C TYR A 156 2.87 4.53 -5.04
N SER A 157 1.57 4.38 -5.26
CA SER A 157 0.61 5.47 -5.06
C SER A 157 0.44 5.83 -3.59
N GLY A 158 0.80 4.91 -2.71
CA GLY A 158 0.58 4.99 -1.29
C GLY A 158 -0.83 4.56 -0.89
N SER A 159 -1.11 4.66 0.41
CA SER A 159 -2.44 4.44 0.97
C SER A 159 -3.32 5.67 0.76
N PRO A 160 -4.55 5.55 0.25
CA PRO A 160 -5.44 6.70 0.05
C PRO A 160 -5.96 7.29 1.38
N LEU A 161 -5.87 6.53 2.47
CA LEU A 161 -6.25 6.94 3.82
C LEU A 161 -5.20 6.44 4.81
N PRO A 162 -4.96 7.15 5.93
CA PRO A 162 -4.05 6.69 6.96
C PRO A 162 -4.60 5.42 7.64
N LEU A 163 -3.77 4.40 7.76
CA LEU A 163 -4.10 3.15 8.44
C LEU A 163 -3.46 3.07 9.85
N SER A 164 -2.54 3.97 10.14
CA SER A 164 -1.93 4.10 11.47
C SER A 164 -1.47 5.54 11.74
N PHE A 165 -1.14 5.83 13.01
CA PHE A 165 -0.59 7.12 13.38
C PHE A 165 0.84 7.35 12.85
N SER A 166 1.56 6.34 12.41
CA SER A 166 2.86 6.51 11.75
C SER A 166 2.73 7.18 10.38
N GLU A 167 1.54 7.18 9.80
CA GLU A 167 1.23 7.71 8.48
C GLU A 167 0.59 9.11 8.50
N ILE A 168 0.50 9.75 9.67
CA ILE A 168 -0.22 11.02 9.85
C ILE A 168 0.31 12.14 8.92
N ASP A 169 1.61 12.08 8.59
CA ASP A 169 2.29 13.07 7.75
C ASP A 169 2.41 12.60 6.28
N TYR A 170 1.81 11.48 5.90
CA TYR A 170 1.90 10.97 4.53
C TYR A 170 0.98 11.73 3.58
N PRO A 171 1.40 11.90 2.32
CA PRO A 171 0.52 12.41 1.28
C PRO A 171 -0.45 11.29 0.86
N HIS A 172 -1.63 11.23 1.52
CA HIS A 172 -2.68 10.30 1.14
C HIS A 172 -3.29 10.72 -0.19
N GLN A 173 -3.14 9.87 -1.20
CA GLN A 173 -3.45 10.23 -2.58
C GLN A 173 -3.79 9.01 -3.43
N VAL A 174 -4.33 9.29 -4.62
CA VAL A 174 -4.39 8.37 -5.75
C VAL A 174 -3.57 8.95 -6.91
N VAL A 175 -3.10 8.09 -7.78
CA VAL A 175 -2.33 8.49 -8.96
C VAL A 175 -3.14 8.19 -10.22
N ILE A 176 -3.31 9.21 -11.07
CA ILE A 176 -3.90 9.07 -12.40
C ILE A 176 -2.76 9.10 -13.40
N VAL A 177 -2.80 8.16 -14.33
CA VAL A 177 -1.77 7.98 -15.37
C VAL A 177 -2.45 8.06 -16.73
N ASP A 178 -2.02 9.00 -17.54
CA ASP A 178 -2.55 9.20 -18.88
C ASP A 178 -1.54 8.69 -19.94
N PHE A 179 -2.06 7.99 -20.95
CA PHE A 179 -1.30 7.47 -22.08
C PHE A 179 -1.79 8.08 -23.38
N ASP A 180 -0.86 8.32 -24.28
CA ASP A 180 -1.13 8.62 -25.69
C ASP A 180 -0.55 7.49 -26.55
N GLY A 181 -1.41 6.57 -26.95
CA GLY A 181 -0.98 5.29 -27.50
C GLY A 181 -0.15 4.49 -26.47
N GLU A 182 1.05 4.08 -26.85
CA GLU A 182 1.99 3.35 -25.98
C GLU A 182 2.84 4.27 -25.07
N VAL A 183 2.74 5.59 -25.27
CA VAL A 183 3.59 6.55 -24.58
C VAL A 183 2.88 7.08 -23.33
N LEU A 184 3.60 7.08 -22.22
CA LEU A 184 3.17 7.74 -20.99
C LEU A 184 3.17 9.27 -21.22
N SER A 185 2.00 9.90 -21.15
CA SER A 185 1.87 11.34 -21.41
C SER A 185 1.86 12.17 -20.13
N ARG A 186 1.26 11.65 -19.04
CA ARG A 186 1.21 12.38 -17.78
C ARG A 186 1.00 11.45 -16.59
N ILE A 187 1.59 11.83 -15.46
CA ILE A 187 1.30 11.28 -14.12
C ILE A 187 0.78 12.43 -13.27
N SER A 188 -0.38 12.24 -12.63
CA SER A 188 -1.03 13.25 -11.80
C SER A 188 -1.36 12.67 -10.42
N GLU A 189 -0.96 13.37 -9.37
CA GLU A 189 -1.23 13.01 -8.00
C GLU A 189 -2.46 13.77 -7.49
N HIS A 190 -3.43 13.06 -6.96
CA HIS A 190 -4.65 13.63 -6.43
C HIS A 190 -4.79 13.27 -4.96
N LYS A 191 -4.66 14.28 -4.11
CA LYS A 191 -4.83 14.11 -2.66
C LYS A 191 -6.27 13.68 -2.34
N VAL A 192 -6.39 12.70 -1.46
CA VAL A 192 -7.68 12.26 -0.91
C VAL A 192 -7.96 13.05 0.36
N PRO A 193 -9.05 13.83 0.41
CA PRO A 193 -9.42 14.56 1.62
C PRO A 193 -9.73 13.56 2.75
N GLN A 194 -9.18 13.82 3.93
CA GLN A 194 -9.50 13.05 5.13
C GLN A 194 -10.78 13.60 5.75
N SER A 195 -11.79 12.75 5.92
CA SER A 195 -13.04 13.09 6.63
C SER A 195 -12.87 13.06 8.14
N VAL A 196 -11.91 12.27 8.65
CA VAL A 196 -11.58 12.15 10.07
C VAL A 196 -10.08 12.31 10.24
N GLU A 197 -9.69 13.29 11.02
CA GLU A 197 -8.28 13.60 11.29
C GLU A 197 -7.66 12.59 12.26
N LEU A 198 -6.35 12.39 12.13
CA LEU A 198 -5.52 11.75 13.17
C LEU A 198 -4.74 12.84 13.90
N LEU A 199 -4.84 12.84 15.22
CA LEU A 199 -4.13 13.77 16.09
C LEU A 199 -3.12 13.05 16.96
N ARG A 200 -1.98 13.67 17.19
CA ARG A 200 -0.93 13.17 18.07
C ARG A 200 -0.64 14.24 19.13
N VAL A 201 -0.90 13.94 20.38
CA VAL A 201 -0.71 14.88 21.48
C VAL A 201 0.05 14.19 22.63
N PRO A 202 1.17 14.74 23.06
CA PRO A 202 1.97 15.76 22.35
C PRO A 202 2.62 15.19 21.07
N SER A 203 3.21 16.05 20.25
CA SER A 203 3.90 15.63 19.01
C SER A 203 5.11 14.72 19.26
N SER A 204 5.77 14.88 20.41
CA SER A 204 6.84 14.01 20.90
C SER A 204 6.49 13.46 22.28
N PRO A 205 6.97 12.24 22.65
CA PRO A 205 6.72 11.70 23.98
C PRO A 205 7.16 12.68 25.09
N ALA A 206 6.29 12.90 26.09
CA ALA A 206 6.54 13.80 27.20
C ALA A 206 6.12 13.16 28.54
N THR A 207 6.54 13.74 29.66
CA THR A 207 6.13 13.29 31.00
C THR A 207 4.62 13.41 31.18
N LEU A 208 4.07 12.59 32.07
CA LEU A 208 2.62 12.53 32.26
C LEU A 208 1.99 13.89 32.58
N ASP A 209 2.61 14.70 33.44
CA ASP A 209 2.11 16.03 33.78
C ASP A 209 2.01 16.96 32.57
N VAL A 210 3.02 16.94 31.70
CA VAL A 210 3.04 17.73 30.45
C VAL A 210 1.96 17.23 29.50
N VAL A 211 1.78 15.91 29.40
CA VAL A 211 0.73 15.30 28.58
C VAL A 211 -0.65 15.70 29.06
N LEU A 212 -0.94 15.59 30.37
CA LEU A 212 -2.24 15.94 30.94
C LEU A 212 -2.56 17.41 30.76
N ALA A 213 -1.57 18.31 30.93
CA ALA A 213 -1.73 19.74 30.64
C ALA A 213 -2.07 19.97 29.16
N ALA A 214 -1.31 19.35 28.22
CA ALA A 214 -1.57 19.48 26.79
C ALA A 214 -2.94 18.95 26.37
N LEU A 215 -3.41 17.86 26.99
CA LEU A 215 -4.74 17.32 26.73
C LEU A 215 -5.85 18.23 27.31
N SER A 216 -5.64 18.81 28.48
CA SER A 216 -6.58 19.76 29.09
C SER A 216 -6.71 21.04 28.26
N ASP A 217 -5.61 21.54 27.69
CA ASP A 217 -5.56 22.73 26.84
C ASP A 217 -5.96 22.45 25.40
N LEU A 218 -6.20 21.17 25.04
CA LEU A 218 -6.58 20.79 23.68
C LEU A 218 -7.94 21.42 23.31
N ASP A 219 -7.92 22.39 22.44
CA ASP A 219 -9.09 23.07 21.89
C ASP A 219 -9.42 22.51 20.51
N LEU A 220 -10.60 21.94 20.34
CA LEU A 220 -11.07 21.34 19.10
C LEU A 220 -12.42 21.94 18.72
N PRO A 221 -12.62 22.24 17.41
CA PRO A 221 -13.91 22.76 16.97
C PRO A 221 -15.00 21.74 17.21
N GLU A 222 -16.20 22.21 17.55
CA GLU A 222 -17.37 21.35 17.62
C GLU A 222 -17.66 20.77 16.22
N ARG A 223 -17.80 19.45 16.18
CA ARG A 223 -18.11 18.67 14.98
C ARG A 223 -19.12 17.59 15.32
N HIS A 224 -19.79 17.07 14.30
CA HIS A 224 -20.59 15.87 14.47
C HIS A 224 -19.70 14.71 14.98
N GLU A 225 -20.22 13.86 15.85
CA GLU A 225 -19.46 12.75 16.45
C GLU A 225 -18.77 11.86 15.40
N ALA A 226 -19.38 11.65 14.24
CA ALA A 226 -18.79 10.89 13.14
C ALA A 226 -17.47 11.48 12.63
N GLU A 227 -17.25 12.78 12.81
CA GLU A 227 -16.07 13.53 12.35
C GLU A 227 -15.03 13.77 13.44
N TRP A 228 -15.27 13.30 14.68
CA TRP A 228 -14.33 13.46 15.78
C TRP A 228 -12.99 12.81 15.42
N PRO A 229 -11.87 13.53 15.57
CA PRO A 229 -10.55 12.99 15.26
C PRO A 229 -10.19 11.81 16.16
N TYR A 230 -9.39 10.90 15.63
CA TYR A 230 -8.73 9.87 16.44
C TYR A 230 -7.45 10.44 17.06
N LEU A 231 -7.26 10.19 18.35
CA LEU A 231 -6.14 10.71 19.13
C LEU A 231 -5.18 9.60 19.53
N GLN A 232 -3.90 9.82 19.25
CA GLN A 232 -2.78 9.12 19.87
C GLN A 232 -2.17 10.00 20.96
N VAL A 233 -2.08 9.47 22.18
CA VAL A 233 -1.40 10.13 23.31
C VAL A 233 -0.04 9.46 23.51
N ARG A 234 1.03 10.27 23.61
CA ARG A 234 2.40 9.77 23.75
C ARG A 234 2.99 10.17 25.08
N VAL A 235 3.24 9.18 25.93
CA VAL A 235 3.71 9.38 27.31
C VAL A 235 5.07 8.76 27.53
N HIS A 236 5.96 9.54 28.13
CA HIS A 236 7.24 9.08 28.60
C HIS A 236 7.17 8.82 30.11
N LEU A 237 7.35 7.58 30.51
CA LEU A 237 7.23 7.14 31.89
C LEU A 237 8.59 6.75 32.46
N THR A 238 8.83 7.06 33.74
CA THR A 238 9.97 6.57 34.52
C THR A 238 9.65 5.26 35.22
N GLU A 239 8.38 5.08 35.62
CA GLU A 239 7.84 3.90 36.30
C GLU A 239 6.46 3.55 35.72
N PRO A 240 6.00 2.29 35.87
CA PRO A 240 4.64 1.92 35.49
C PRO A 240 3.58 2.76 36.19
N GLU A 241 2.64 3.32 35.43
CA GLU A 241 1.51 4.11 35.94
C GLU A 241 0.17 3.38 35.70
N PRO A 242 -0.35 2.65 36.71
CA PRO A 242 -1.57 1.85 36.55
C PRO A 242 -2.83 2.68 36.25
N SER A 243 -2.86 3.95 36.67
CA SER A 243 -4.00 4.85 36.45
C SER A 243 -3.87 5.70 35.19
N LEU A 244 -2.83 5.48 34.37
CA LEU A 244 -2.52 6.28 33.16
C LEU A 244 -3.73 6.51 32.25
N ARG A 245 -4.45 5.44 31.89
CA ARG A 245 -5.61 5.54 31.02
C ARG A 245 -6.72 6.40 31.65
N VAL A 246 -6.99 6.19 32.92
CA VAL A 246 -8.05 6.92 33.67
C VAL A 246 -7.73 8.41 33.73
N GLN A 247 -6.48 8.79 33.98
CA GLN A 247 -6.04 10.17 34.02
C GLN A 247 -6.17 10.85 32.63
N ILE A 248 -5.78 10.14 31.55
CA ILE A 248 -5.91 10.64 30.18
C ILE A 248 -7.38 10.80 29.80
N GLU A 249 -8.24 9.82 30.09
CA GLU A 249 -9.67 9.89 29.79
C GLU A 249 -10.35 11.04 30.58
N ALA A 250 -9.94 11.28 31.83
CA ALA A 250 -10.43 12.41 32.62
C ALA A 250 -10.02 13.75 32.01
N ALA A 251 -8.78 13.89 31.52
CA ALA A 251 -8.32 15.10 30.84
C ALA A 251 -9.04 15.37 29.49
N LEU A 252 -9.57 14.32 28.87
CA LEU A 252 -10.32 14.41 27.62
C LEU A 252 -11.84 14.53 27.79
N GLN A 253 -12.33 14.53 29.05
CA GLN A 253 -13.76 14.57 29.31
C GLN A 253 -14.42 15.78 28.68
N GLY A 254 -15.48 15.54 27.89
CA GLY A 254 -16.25 16.60 27.20
C GLY A 254 -15.59 17.15 25.93
N LYS A 255 -14.43 16.64 25.51
CA LYS A 255 -13.80 17.06 24.27
C LYS A 255 -14.26 16.22 23.06
N PRO A 256 -14.46 16.81 21.88
CA PRO A 256 -14.92 16.14 20.67
C PRO A 256 -13.78 15.34 20.02
N VAL A 257 -13.30 14.27 20.68
CA VAL A 257 -12.15 13.47 20.26
C VAL A 257 -12.32 12.01 20.65
N ARG A 258 -11.72 11.09 19.89
CA ARG A 258 -11.71 9.64 20.20
C ARG A 258 -10.30 9.20 20.57
N LEU A 259 -10.11 8.85 21.83
CA LEU A 259 -8.84 8.24 22.27
C LEU A 259 -8.68 6.87 21.60
N ALA A 260 -7.76 6.78 20.63
CA ALA A 260 -7.52 5.54 19.88
C ALA A 260 -6.29 4.79 20.38
N ARG A 261 -5.20 5.49 20.77
CA ARG A 261 -3.95 4.85 21.20
C ARG A 261 -3.29 5.64 22.34
N ILE A 262 -2.78 4.93 23.33
CA ILE A 262 -1.81 5.44 24.30
C ILE A 262 -0.49 4.72 24.01
N GLU A 263 0.52 5.48 23.65
CA GLU A 263 1.88 5.01 23.42
C GLU A 263 2.75 5.39 24.61
N THR A 264 3.38 4.39 25.22
CA THR A 264 4.28 4.61 26.36
C THR A 264 5.71 4.29 25.95
N SER A 265 6.63 5.14 26.38
CA SER A 265 8.07 4.90 26.33
C SER A 265 8.66 5.02 27.73
N TYR A 266 9.76 4.31 27.96
CA TYR A 266 10.45 4.30 29.25
C TYR A 266 11.86 4.83 29.12
N VAL A 267 12.36 5.50 30.18
CA VAL A 267 13.76 5.82 30.28
C VAL A 267 14.54 4.52 30.29
N ARG A 268 15.42 4.30 29.31
CA ARG A 268 16.43 3.25 29.44
C ARG A 268 17.45 3.73 30.44
N GLY A 269 17.48 3.11 31.63
CA GLY A 269 18.53 3.28 32.62
C GLY A 269 19.89 2.79 32.09
#